data_9af9072d1532c9731825cdf61bdcca66
#
_entry.id   9af9072d1532c9731825cdf61bdcca66
#
_cell.length_a   1.000
_cell.length_b   1.000
_cell.length_c   1.000
_cell.angle_alpha   90.00
_cell.angle_beta   90.00
_cell.angle_gamma   90.00
#
_symmetry.space_group_name_H-M   'P 1'
#
loop_
_entity.id
_entity.type
_entity.pdbx_description
1 polymer ?
#
loop_
_entity_poly.entity_id
_entity_poly.type
_entity_poly.pdbx_seq_one_letter_code
_entity_poly.pdbx_strand_id
1 'polypeptide(L)'
;MKGHQKKEYIVRSCFIRSLLIACCLGGFSPLHAQTAVSLDNAIAIAQRNSYDAQLARFSFLSSYWTYKSFRAELLPSMSLTGGIMNFNHSRVEARNAEDGKINYVDNNSLVNSLTLSLEQQISSLGGTLSLQSYLYRLDQFDYKLTTYNTLPLRLSYSQPFTSYNEMKWRKKMEPKEYERAKRIYCESIESIAIRVASLYFAAISAQSD
;
A
#
# COMPACT_ATOMS: atom_id res chain seq x y z
N MET A 1 -67.29 50.56 -8.81
CA MET A 1 -66.26 49.49 -8.64
C MET A 1 -64.84 49.89 -9.11
N LYS A 2 -64.34 51.08 -8.96
CA LYS A 2 -62.98 51.51 -9.41
C LYS A 2 -62.05 51.97 -8.28
N GLY A 3 -62.49 51.86 -7.03
CA GLY A 3 -61.66 52.34 -5.88
C GLY A 3 -60.84 51.27 -5.16
N HIS A 4 -61.20 49.99 -5.32
CA HIS A 4 -60.54 48.85 -4.60
C HIS A 4 -59.23 48.36 -5.29
N GLN A 5 -59.14 48.42 -6.60
CA GLN A 5 -57.98 48.03 -7.38
C GLN A 5 -56.75 48.94 -7.15
N LYS A 6 -56.94 50.19 -6.91
CA LYS A 6 -55.86 51.19 -6.73
C LYS A 6 -55.16 51.03 -5.39
N LYS A 7 -55.85 50.59 -4.34
CA LYS A 7 -55.24 50.32 -3.02
C LYS A 7 -54.35 49.08 -2.99
N GLU A 8 -54.70 48.01 -3.73
CA GLU A 8 -53.88 46.81 -3.78
C GLU A 8 -52.57 47.02 -4.55
N TYR A 9 -52.54 47.85 -5.60
CA TYR A 9 -51.31 48.16 -6.33
C TYR A 9 -50.33 48.98 -5.49
N ILE A 10 -50.82 49.91 -4.67
CA ILE A 10 -49.93 50.68 -3.81
C ILE A 10 -49.36 49.89 -2.67
N VAL A 11 -50.11 48.99 -2.07
CA VAL A 11 -49.62 48.07 -1.02
C VAL A 11 -48.61 47.06 -1.57
N ARG A 12 -48.86 46.47 -2.77
CA ARG A 12 -47.89 45.56 -3.43
C ARG A 12 -46.62 46.29 -3.84
N SER A 13 -46.69 47.51 -4.34
CA SER A 13 -45.52 48.30 -4.73
C SER A 13 -44.68 48.71 -3.49
N CYS A 14 -45.32 48.98 -2.35
CA CYS A 14 -44.63 49.29 -1.11
C CYS A 14 -43.94 48.05 -0.52
N PHE A 15 -44.57 46.88 -0.59
CA PHE A 15 -44.01 45.60 -0.14
C PHE A 15 -42.81 45.16 -0.97
N ILE A 16 -42.85 45.32 -2.31
CA ILE A 16 -41.74 44.99 -3.21
C ILE A 16 -40.55 45.93 -3.00
N ARG A 17 -40.79 47.23 -2.76
CA ARG A 17 -39.73 48.19 -2.44
C ARG A 17 -39.13 47.95 -1.06
N SER A 18 -39.91 47.55 -0.07
CA SER A 18 -39.41 47.17 1.26
C SER A 18 -38.60 45.89 1.22
N LEU A 19 -38.99 44.90 0.39
CA LEU A 19 -38.25 43.65 0.18
C LEU A 19 -36.91 43.86 -0.53
N LEU A 20 -36.88 44.79 -1.54
CA LEU A 20 -35.64 45.17 -2.23
C LEU A 20 -34.65 45.90 -1.32
N ILE A 21 -35.12 46.78 -0.43
CA ILE A 21 -34.28 47.48 0.54
C ILE A 21 -33.75 46.52 1.60
N ALA A 22 -34.53 45.53 2.05
CA ALA A 22 -34.09 44.46 2.97
C ALA A 22 -33.05 43.54 2.33
N CYS A 23 -33.14 43.29 1.03
CA CYS A 23 -32.14 42.47 0.30
C CYS A 23 -30.80 43.21 0.14
N CYS A 24 -30.82 44.54 -0.01
CA CYS A 24 -29.58 45.36 -0.09
C CYS A 24 -28.89 45.53 1.26
N LEU A 25 -29.61 45.45 2.38
CA LEU A 25 -29.01 45.51 3.72
C LEU A 25 -28.51 44.18 4.26
N GLY A 26 -28.94 43.04 3.68
CA GLY A 26 -28.49 41.70 4.05
C GLY A 26 -27.15 41.27 3.44
N GLY A 27 -26.58 42.07 2.54
CA GLY A 27 -25.37 41.73 1.79
C GLY A 27 -24.05 42.18 2.40
N PHE A 28 -24.03 42.78 3.58
CA PHE A 28 -22.79 43.04 4.32
C PHE A 28 -22.36 41.80 5.06
N SER A 29 -21.80 40.84 4.33
CA SER A 29 -20.94 39.82 4.93
C SER A 29 -19.82 40.58 5.67
N PRO A 30 -19.58 40.34 6.97
CA PRO A 30 -18.42 40.92 7.62
C PRO A 30 -17.19 40.45 6.85
N LEU A 31 -16.46 41.40 6.23
CA LEU A 31 -15.11 41.12 5.76
C LEU A 31 -14.37 40.58 6.98
N HIS A 32 -14.05 39.28 6.93
CA HIS A 32 -13.22 38.65 7.95
C HIS A 32 -11.93 39.46 7.99
N ALA A 33 -11.70 40.17 9.06
CA ALA A 33 -10.46 40.88 9.31
C ALA A 33 -9.33 39.83 9.12
N GLN A 34 -8.39 40.16 8.23
CA GLN A 34 -7.22 39.33 8.01
C GLN A 34 -6.55 39.12 9.36
N THR A 35 -6.63 37.90 9.90
CA THR A 35 -5.91 37.56 11.13
C THR A 35 -4.44 37.64 10.79
N ALA A 36 -3.73 38.61 11.40
CA ALA A 36 -2.29 38.73 11.25
C ALA A 36 -1.65 37.41 11.69
N VAL A 37 -1.14 36.62 10.73
CA VAL A 37 -0.46 35.36 10.99
C VAL A 37 0.98 35.71 11.38
N SER A 38 1.39 35.36 12.59
CA SER A 38 2.79 35.51 13.00
C SER A 38 3.69 34.49 12.21
N LEU A 39 4.97 34.83 12.05
CA LEU A 39 5.94 33.96 11.37
C LEU A 39 5.94 32.52 11.95
N ASP A 40 5.95 32.40 13.28
CA ASP A 40 5.95 31.11 13.96
C ASP A 40 4.70 30.29 13.66
N ASN A 41 3.54 30.94 13.62
CA ASN A 41 2.28 30.27 13.23
C ASN A 41 2.28 29.85 11.76
N ALA A 42 2.83 30.68 10.87
CA ALA A 42 2.96 30.33 9.45
C ALA A 42 3.85 29.09 9.26
N ILE A 43 4.99 29.05 9.94
CA ILE A 43 5.90 27.90 9.92
C ILE A 43 5.20 26.66 10.50
N ALA A 44 4.53 26.77 11.65
CA ALA A 44 3.86 25.63 12.28
C ALA A 44 2.73 25.05 11.42
N ILE A 45 1.95 25.91 10.74
CA ILE A 45 0.90 25.48 9.81
C ILE A 45 1.51 24.77 8.61
N ALA A 46 2.59 25.33 8.04
CA ALA A 46 3.26 24.75 6.89
C ALA A 46 3.89 23.37 7.21
N GLN A 47 4.56 23.25 8.35
CA GLN A 47 5.13 21.98 8.79
C GLN A 47 4.08 20.89 9.07
N ARG A 48 2.85 21.27 9.40
CA ARG A 48 1.75 20.32 9.63
C ARG A 48 1.00 19.96 8.35
N ASN A 49 0.70 20.94 7.51
CA ASN A 49 -0.33 20.82 6.48
C ASN A 49 0.21 20.99 5.06
N SER A 50 1.47 21.42 4.85
CA SER A 50 1.99 21.57 3.49
C SER A 50 2.15 20.23 2.78
N TYR A 51 2.06 20.28 1.47
CA TYR A 51 2.32 19.11 0.62
C TYR A 51 3.71 18.53 0.86
N ASP A 52 4.73 19.38 0.95
CA ASP A 52 6.11 18.96 1.18
C ASP A 52 6.29 18.27 2.55
N ALA A 53 5.58 18.73 3.59
CA ALA A 53 5.60 18.10 4.91
C ALA A 53 4.95 16.71 4.90
N GLN A 54 3.84 16.56 4.18
CA GLN A 54 3.17 15.28 4.01
C GLN A 54 4.05 14.32 3.21
N LEU A 55 4.68 14.79 2.13
CA LEU A 55 5.61 14.00 1.32
C LEU A 55 6.80 13.51 2.16
N ALA A 56 7.43 14.40 2.95
CA ALA A 56 8.52 14.04 3.85
C ALA A 56 8.08 12.98 4.87
N ARG A 57 6.89 13.13 5.45
CA ARG A 57 6.32 12.17 6.40
C ARG A 57 6.07 10.81 5.77
N PHE A 58 5.48 10.76 4.57
CA PHE A 58 5.21 9.49 3.89
C PHE A 58 6.49 8.81 3.41
N SER A 59 7.48 9.57 2.95
CA SER A 59 8.80 9.05 2.60
C SER A 59 9.49 8.41 3.81
N PHE A 60 9.47 9.08 4.96
CA PHE A 60 9.98 8.52 6.20
C PHE A 60 9.20 7.26 6.63
N LEU A 61 7.87 7.28 6.55
CA LEU A 61 7.03 6.13 6.89
C LEU A 61 7.31 4.94 5.98
N SER A 62 7.54 5.16 4.68
CA SER A 62 7.95 4.13 3.74
C SER A 62 9.28 3.49 4.18
N SER A 63 10.29 4.30 4.50
CA SER A 63 11.60 3.80 4.99
C SER A 63 11.47 3.04 6.31
N TYR A 64 10.59 3.49 7.20
CA TYR A 64 10.30 2.78 8.45
C TYR A 64 9.73 1.38 8.19
N TRP A 65 8.75 1.26 7.28
CA TRP A 65 8.15 -0.02 6.96
C TRP A 65 9.10 -0.93 6.20
N THR A 66 9.97 -0.38 5.34
CA THR A 66 11.05 -1.14 4.69
C THR A 66 11.99 -1.76 5.73
N TYR A 67 12.40 -0.99 6.72
CA TYR A 67 13.23 -1.50 7.82
C TYR A 67 12.49 -2.55 8.67
N LYS A 68 11.19 -2.35 8.93
CA LYS A 68 10.36 -3.33 9.65
C LYS A 68 10.20 -4.63 8.86
N SER A 69 9.98 -4.54 7.55
CA SER A 69 9.91 -5.69 6.65
C SER A 69 11.22 -6.48 6.68
N PHE A 70 12.35 -5.78 6.55
CA PHE A 70 13.66 -6.42 6.67
C PHE A 70 13.84 -7.15 8.01
N ARG A 71 13.43 -6.55 9.11
CA ARG A 71 13.47 -7.23 10.40
C ARG A 71 12.60 -8.48 10.46
N ALA A 72 11.46 -8.47 9.80
CA ALA A 72 10.59 -9.65 9.71
C ALA A 72 11.22 -10.75 8.84
N GLU A 73 11.94 -10.40 7.76
CA GLU A 73 12.67 -11.36 6.92
C GLU A 73 13.79 -12.12 7.68
N LEU A 74 14.27 -11.58 8.80
CA LEU A 74 15.23 -12.27 9.66
C LEU A 74 14.59 -13.39 10.52
N LEU A 75 13.28 -13.44 10.60
CA LEU A 75 12.53 -14.47 11.33
C LEU A 75 12.16 -15.62 10.40
N PRO A 76 11.89 -16.83 10.94
CA PRO A 76 11.38 -17.93 10.14
C PRO A 76 10.06 -17.54 9.47
N SER A 77 9.95 -17.79 8.18
CA SER A 77 8.70 -17.64 7.43
C SER A 77 7.99 -18.96 7.32
N MET A 78 6.71 -18.99 7.63
CA MET A 78 5.85 -20.15 7.46
C MET A 78 4.81 -19.87 6.38
N SER A 79 4.72 -20.77 5.41
CA SER A 79 3.74 -20.67 4.33
C SER A 79 2.97 -21.98 4.17
N LEU A 80 1.68 -21.88 3.91
CA LEU A 80 0.80 -22.97 3.56
C LEU A 80 0.28 -22.74 2.16
N THR A 81 0.66 -23.61 1.22
CA THR A 81 0.24 -23.52 -0.17
C THR A 81 -0.65 -24.71 -0.51
N GLY A 82 -1.83 -24.44 -1.07
CA GLY A 82 -2.79 -25.45 -1.47
C GLY A 82 -3.17 -25.31 -2.94
N GLY A 83 -3.10 -26.45 -3.69
CA GLY A 83 -3.71 -26.58 -5.01
C GLY A 83 -4.95 -27.46 -4.89
N ILE A 84 -6.14 -26.87 -5.01
CA ILE A 84 -7.41 -27.57 -4.85
C ILE A 84 -8.10 -27.62 -6.21
N MET A 85 -8.67 -28.79 -6.54
CA MET A 85 -9.46 -29.03 -7.78
C MET A 85 -8.67 -28.76 -9.07
N ASN A 86 -7.39 -29.18 -9.12
CA ASN A 86 -6.63 -29.15 -10.36
C ASN A 86 -7.06 -30.35 -11.22
N PHE A 87 -8.02 -30.11 -12.10
CA PHE A 87 -8.55 -31.11 -13.02
C PHE A 87 -7.71 -31.16 -14.30
N ASN A 88 -7.20 -32.35 -14.62
CA ASN A 88 -6.47 -32.61 -15.86
C ASN A 88 -7.26 -33.59 -16.72
N HIS A 89 -7.48 -33.20 -17.98
CA HIS A 89 -8.03 -34.06 -19.01
C HIS A 89 -7.06 -34.05 -20.20
N SER A 90 -6.37 -35.15 -20.39
CA SER A 90 -5.38 -35.30 -21.45
C SER A 90 -5.41 -36.68 -22.05
N ARG A 91 -5.02 -36.79 -23.30
CA ARG A 91 -4.82 -38.07 -24.00
C ARG A 91 -3.33 -38.27 -24.16
N VAL A 92 -2.81 -39.33 -23.56
CA VAL A 92 -1.38 -39.65 -23.57
C VAL A 92 -1.10 -40.90 -24.40
N GLU A 93 0.05 -40.91 -25.06
CA GLU A 93 0.50 -42.08 -25.78
C GLU A 93 1.07 -43.11 -24.78
N ALA A 94 0.51 -44.30 -24.81
CA ALA A 94 1.03 -45.45 -24.07
C ALA A 94 1.58 -46.45 -25.07
N ARG A 95 2.87 -46.74 -25.00
CA ARG A 95 3.50 -47.83 -25.82
C ARG A 95 3.36 -49.15 -25.10
N ASN A 96 2.75 -50.09 -25.77
CA ASN A 96 2.69 -51.47 -25.24
C ASN A 96 4.10 -52.08 -25.26
N ALA A 97 4.51 -52.65 -24.12
CA ALA A 97 5.85 -53.26 -23.95
C ALA A 97 6.03 -54.55 -24.75
N GLU A 98 4.95 -55.25 -25.08
CA GLU A 98 5.03 -56.58 -25.76
C GLU A 98 5.11 -56.44 -27.28
N ASP A 99 4.32 -55.58 -27.92
CA ASP A 99 4.26 -55.51 -29.39
C ASP A 99 4.65 -54.13 -29.96
N GLY A 100 5.10 -53.21 -29.09
CA GLY A 100 5.62 -51.89 -29.46
C GLY A 100 4.59 -50.94 -30.04
N LYS A 101 3.31 -51.30 -30.08
CA LYS A 101 2.24 -50.46 -30.63
C LYS A 101 1.92 -49.29 -29.72
N ILE A 102 1.61 -48.16 -30.36
CA ILE A 102 1.19 -46.94 -29.67
C ILE A 102 -0.32 -46.99 -29.49
N ASN A 103 -0.76 -46.97 -28.25
CA ASN A 103 -2.16 -46.82 -27.89
C ASN A 103 -2.36 -45.43 -27.23
N TYR A 104 -3.49 -44.79 -27.49
CA TYR A 104 -3.86 -43.54 -26.83
C TYR A 104 -4.78 -43.86 -25.65
N VAL A 105 -4.37 -43.41 -24.47
CA VAL A 105 -5.10 -43.61 -23.22
C VAL A 105 -5.55 -42.26 -22.71
N ASP A 106 -6.84 -42.11 -22.40
CA ASP A 106 -7.36 -40.93 -21.76
C ASP A 106 -6.90 -40.90 -20.30
N ASN A 107 -6.45 -39.72 -19.85
CA ASN A 107 -6.02 -39.49 -18.49
C ASN A 107 -6.88 -38.38 -17.89
N ASN A 108 -7.91 -38.77 -17.18
CA ASN A 108 -8.81 -37.89 -16.46
C ASN A 108 -8.46 -37.95 -14.98
N SER A 109 -7.88 -36.89 -14.46
CA SER A 109 -7.40 -36.90 -13.08
C SER A 109 -7.71 -35.58 -12.36
N LEU A 110 -7.97 -35.68 -11.08
CA LEU A 110 -8.10 -34.57 -10.16
C LEU A 110 -6.95 -34.61 -9.16
N VAL A 111 -6.21 -33.52 -9.11
CA VAL A 111 -5.07 -33.38 -8.20
C VAL A 111 -5.40 -32.35 -7.13
N ASN A 112 -5.25 -32.76 -5.89
CA ASN A 112 -5.28 -31.88 -4.74
C ASN A 112 -3.93 -31.97 -4.01
N SER A 113 -3.34 -30.83 -3.69
CA SER A 113 -2.05 -30.77 -3.00
C SER A 113 -2.10 -29.76 -1.87
N LEU A 114 -1.40 -30.05 -0.79
CA LEU A 114 -1.22 -29.16 0.34
C LEU A 114 0.23 -29.24 0.78
N THR A 115 0.90 -28.09 0.82
CA THR A 115 2.33 -28.00 1.19
C THR A 115 2.47 -26.98 2.31
N LEU A 116 3.02 -27.42 3.43
CA LEU A 116 3.44 -26.58 4.54
C LEU A 116 4.96 -26.42 4.46
N SER A 117 5.43 -25.17 4.40
CA SER A 117 6.86 -24.85 4.34
C SER A 117 7.23 -23.89 5.47
N LEU A 118 8.31 -24.16 6.15
CA LEU A 118 8.98 -23.28 7.10
C LEU A 118 10.38 -22.99 6.57
N GLU A 119 10.70 -21.71 6.35
CA GLU A 119 11.98 -21.31 5.77
C GLU A 119 12.67 -20.29 6.66
N GLN A 120 13.98 -20.47 6.89
CA GLN A 120 14.82 -19.58 7.67
C GLN A 120 16.12 -19.29 6.92
N GLN A 121 16.37 -18.02 6.62
CA GLN A 121 17.67 -17.57 6.13
C GLN A 121 18.67 -17.40 7.27
N ILE A 122 19.83 -18.01 7.14
CA ILE A 122 20.92 -17.90 8.11
C ILE A 122 21.86 -16.78 7.67
N SER A 123 21.66 -15.59 8.24
CA SER A 123 22.39 -14.37 7.84
C SER A 123 23.91 -14.46 7.97
N SER A 124 24.44 -15.28 8.88
CA SER A 124 25.89 -15.46 9.08
C SER A 124 26.55 -16.24 7.95
N LEU A 125 25.90 -17.31 7.50
CA LEU A 125 26.42 -18.23 6.48
C LEU A 125 25.89 -17.92 5.08
N GLY A 126 24.76 -17.25 4.97
CA GLY A 126 24.08 -16.97 3.71
C GLY A 126 23.31 -18.16 3.15
N GLY A 127 23.17 -19.24 3.94
CA GLY A 127 22.40 -20.41 3.59
C GLY A 127 20.95 -20.29 4.02
N THR A 128 20.09 -21.15 3.44
CA THR A 128 18.66 -21.26 3.76
C THR A 128 18.38 -22.65 4.32
N LEU A 129 17.78 -22.67 5.50
CA LEU A 129 17.23 -23.87 6.11
C LEU A 129 15.73 -23.93 5.81
N SER A 130 15.26 -25.05 5.26
CA SER A 130 13.84 -25.24 4.96
C SER A 130 13.32 -26.56 5.53
N LEU A 131 12.14 -26.51 6.11
CA LEU A 131 11.39 -27.63 6.61
C LEU A 131 10.07 -27.70 5.85
N GLN A 132 9.79 -28.83 5.21
CA GLN A 132 8.61 -28.98 4.37
C GLN A 132 7.85 -30.26 4.72
N SER A 133 6.53 -30.15 4.66
CA SER A 133 5.60 -31.27 4.72
C SER A 133 4.62 -31.14 3.58
N TYR A 134 4.34 -32.21 2.87
CA TYR A 134 3.33 -32.15 1.83
C TYR A 134 2.41 -33.36 1.81
N LEU A 135 1.18 -33.08 1.40
CA LEU A 135 0.12 -34.03 1.14
C LEU A 135 -0.34 -33.86 -0.31
N TYR A 136 -0.36 -34.95 -1.05
CA TYR A 136 -0.82 -35.00 -2.43
C TYR A 136 -1.86 -36.10 -2.58
N ARG A 137 -3.01 -35.75 -3.15
CA ARG A 137 -4.08 -36.69 -3.47
C ARG A 137 -4.33 -36.61 -4.97
N LEU A 138 -4.27 -37.77 -5.62
CA LEU A 138 -4.58 -38.00 -7.04
C LEU A 138 -5.80 -38.90 -7.15
N ASP A 139 -6.87 -38.38 -7.71
CA ASP A 139 -8.06 -39.15 -8.09
C ASP A 139 -8.03 -39.37 -9.63
N GLN A 140 -7.86 -40.61 -10.06
CA GLN A 140 -7.92 -40.99 -11.48
C GLN A 140 -9.30 -41.55 -11.78
N PHE A 141 -10.07 -40.84 -12.61
CA PHE A 141 -11.45 -41.22 -12.88
C PHE A 141 -11.59 -42.41 -13.80
N ASP A 142 -10.67 -42.55 -14.75
CA ASP A 142 -10.70 -43.65 -15.74
C ASP A 142 -10.48 -45.01 -15.08
N TYR A 143 -9.62 -45.07 -14.07
CA TYR A 143 -9.31 -46.28 -13.31
C TYR A 143 -10.02 -46.40 -11.97
N LYS A 144 -10.84 -45.35 -11.60
CA LYS A 144 -11.48 -45.26 -10.29
C LYS A 144 -10.50 -45.44 -9.13
N LEU A 145 -9.26 -44.94 -9.30
CA LEU A 145 -8.17 -45.10 -8.35
C LEU A 145 -7.89 -43.78 -7.64
N THR A 146 -7.86 -43.83 -6.31
CA THR A 146 -7.39 -42.69 -5.48
C THR A 146 -6.06 -43.06 -4.87
N THR A 147 -5.05 -42.23 -5.12
CA THR A 147 -3.69 -42.39 -4.59
C THR A 147 -3.34 -41.23 -3.69
N TYR A 148 -2.77 -41.50 -2.52
CA TYR A 148 -2.21 -40.53 -1.61
C TYR A 148 -0.69 -40.65 -1.62
N ASN A 149 -0.03 -39.49 -1.76
CA ASN A 149 1.42 -39.40 -1.59
C ASN A 149 1.69 -38.33 -0.53
N THR A 150 2.36 -38.71 0.53
CA THR A 150 2.66 -37.82 1.67
C THR A 150 4.14 -37.81 1.94
N LEU A 151 4.66 -36.64 2.18
CA LEU A 151 6.01 -36.46 2.74
C LEU A 151 5.84 -35.82 4.12
N PRO A 152 5.87 -36.60 5.20
CA PRO A 152 5.55 -36.06 6.54
C PRO A 152 6.51 -34.96 6.97
N LEU A 153 7.80 -35.12 6.69
CA LEU A 153 8.79 -34.13 7.04
C LEU A 153 10.02 -34.24 6.14
N ARG A 154 10.44 -33.09 5.59
CA ARG A 154 11.68 -32.96 4.82
C ARG A 154 12.46 -31.75 5.33
N LEU A 155 13.64 -32.00 5.84
CA LEU A 155 14.60 -30.96 6.20
C LEU A 155 15.60 -30.79 5.07
N SER A 156 15.78 -29.56 4.59
CA SER A 156 16.73 -29.22 3.54
C SER A 156 17.58 -28.03 3.97
N TYR A 157 18.85 -28.06 3.65
CA TYR A 157 19.76 -26.95 3.82
C TYR A 157 20.45 -26.65 2.49
N SER A 158 20.36 -25.40 2.06
CA SER A 158 21.00 -24.92 0.83
C SER A 158 22.03 -23.86 1.18
N GLN A 159 23.29 -24.09 0.76
CA GLN A 159 24.41 -23.18 0.99
C GLN A 159 25.03 -22.77 -0.33
N PRO A 160 24.91 -21.51 -0.75
CA PRO A 160 25.68 -20.99 -1.88
C PRO A 160 27.14 -20.74 -1.46
N PHE A 161 28.10 -21.34 -2.16
CA PHE A 161 29.53 -21.19 -1.84
C PHE A 161 30.20 -20.03 -2.56
N THR A 162 29.73 -19.69 -3.76
CA THR A 162 30.34 -18.65 -4.61
C THR A 162 29.55 -17.36 -4.67
N SER A 163 28.42 -17.30 -3.99
CA SER A 163 27.53 -16.16 -4.04
C SER A 163 27.81 -15.15 -2.92
N TYR A 164 27.60 -13.88 -3.22
CA TYR A 164 27.59 -12.79 -2.26
C TYR A 164 26.51 -12.99 -1.21
N ASN A 165 26.87 -12.87 0.08
CA ASN A 165 25.92 -12.98 1.17
C ASN A 165 25.17 -11.68 1.38
N GLU A 166 24.08 -11.50 0.63
CA GLU A 166 23.23 -10.31 0.65
C GLU A 166 22.67 -10.04 2.04
N MET A 167 22.15 -11.06 2.73
CA MET A 167 21.50 -10.91 4.04
C MET A 167 22.47 -10.38 5.12
N LYS A 168 23.72 -10.81 5.07
CA LYS A 168 24.77 -10.32 5.98
C LYS A 168 25.02 -8.81 5.79
N TRP A 169 25.05 -8.35 4.55
CA TRP A 169 25.27 -6.95 4.25
C TRP A 169 24.03 -6.10 4.49
N ARG A 170 22.84 -6.58 4.13
CA ARG A 170 21.58 -5.92 4.47
C ARG A 170 21.43 -5.73 5.97
N LYS A 171 21.80 -6.71 6.79
CA LYS A 171 21.79 -6.60 8.25
C LYS A 171 22.66 -5.44 8.78
N LYS A 172 23.72 -5.07 8.05
CA LYS A 172 24.58 -3.92 8.41
C LYS A 172 24.08 -2.60 7.82
N MET A 173 23.47 -2.64 6.64
CA MET A 173 23.07 -1.44 5.89
C MET A 173 21.70 -0.92 6.32
N GLU A 174 20.70 -1.77 6.48
CA GLU A 174 19.32 -1.39 6.76
C GLU A 174 19.16 -0.49 8.02
N PRO A 175 19.84 -0.75 9.14
CA PRO A 175 19.79 0.17 10.28
C PRO A 175 20.35 1.56 9.95
N LYS A 176 21.39 1.64 9.11
CA LYS A 176 22.00 2.91 8.70
C LYS A 176 21.10 3.68 7.71
N GLU A 177 20.45 2.97 6.81
CA GLU A 177 19.46 3.57 5.90
C GLU A 177 18.26 4.10 6.67
N TYR A 178 17.82 3.42 7.71
CA TYR A 178 16.76 3.92 8.58
C TYR A 178 17.19 5.18 9.35
N GLU A 179 18.42 5.22 9.88
CA GLU A 179 18.99 6.44 10.51
C GLU A 179 19.13 7.59 9.51
N ARG A 180 19.55 7.29 8.29
CA ARG A 180 19.59 8.27 7.19
C ARG A 180 18.19 8.83 6.89
N ALA A 181 17.17 7.98 6.80
CA ALA A 181 15.80 8.40 6.57
C ALA A 181 15.27 9.35 7.66
N LYS A 182 15.63 9.12 8.93
CA LYS A 182 15.31 10.06 10.02
C LYS A 182 15.93 11.42 9.81
N ARG A 183 17.21 11.46 9.42
CA ARG A 183 17.92 12.73 9.18
C ARG A 183 17.33 13.48 7.99
N ILE A 184 17.03 12.80 6.91
CA ILE A 184 16.37 13.38 5.72
C ILE A 184 15.00 13.96 6.08
N TYR A 185 14.23 13.30 6.95
CA TYR A 185 12.96 13.82 7.43
C TYR A 185 13.13 15.13 8.21
N CYS A 186 14.09 15.18 9.16
CA CYS A 186 14.40 16.41 9.90
C CYS A 186 14.84 17.52 8.95
N GLU A 187 15.76 17.25 8.03
CA GLU A 187 16.23 18.20 7.01
C GLU A 187 15.07 18.75 6.17
N SER A 188 14.14 17.89 5.76
CA SER A 188 12.96 18.28 4.98
C SER A 188 12.06 19.25 5.75
N ILE A 189 11.81 18.98 7.03
CA ILE A 189 11.01 19.86 7.92
C ILE A 189 11.70 21.21 8.13
N GLU A 190 13.01 21.23 8.33
CA GLU A 190 13.78 22.48 8.46
C GLU A 190 13.79 23.28 7.15
N SER A 191 13.93 22.61 6.00
CA SER A 191 13.91 23.27 4.70
C SER A 191 12.54 23.93 4.40
N ILE A 192 11.44 23.32 4.87
CA ILE A 192 10.10 23.93 4.80
C ILE A 192 10.05 25.21 5.64
N ALA A 193 10.60 25.19 6.86
CA ALA A 193 10.63 26.38 7.71
C ALA A 193 11.40 27.54 7.06
N ILE A 194 12.57 27.26 6.46
CA ILE A 194 13.38 28.26 5.74
C ILE A 194 12.59 28.83 4.56
N ARG A 195 11.94 27.96 3.76
CA ARG A 195 11.14 28.39 2.61
C ARG A 195 9.97 29.29 3.04
N VAL A 196 9.26 28.90 4.10
CA VAL A 196 8.14 29.70 4.62
C VAL A 196 8.62 31.05 5.14
N ALA A 197 9.74 31.10 5.86
CA ALA A 197 10.31 32.35 6.33
C ALA A 197 10.66 33.29 5.17
N SER A 198 11.29 32.78 4.11
CA SER A 198 11.63 33.60 2.94
C SER A 198 10.40 34.14 2.23
N LEU A 199 9.35 33.33 2.06
CA LEU A 199 8.10 33.76 1.44
C LEU A 199 7.31 34.75 2.32
N TYR A 200 7.36 34.60 3.63
CA TYR A 200 6.73 35.50 4.59
C TYR A 200 7.33 36.93 4.49
N PHE A 201 8.65 37.04 4.50
CA PHE A 201 9.33 38.34 4.33
C PHE A 201 9.13 38.93 2.92
N ALA A 202 9.10 38.09 1.87
CA ALA A 202 8.78 38.57 0.53
C ALA A 202 7.34 39.15 0.47
N ALA A 203 6.37 38.52 1.14
CA ALA A 203 4.99 39.01 1.19
C ALA A 203 4.90 40.32 1.94
N ILE A 204 5.63 40.49 3.07
CA ILE A 204 5.67 41.79 3.81
C ILE A 204 6.29 42.87 2.96
N SER A 205 7.39 42.61 2.26
CA SER A 205 8.02 43.61 1.36
C SER A 205 7.07 44.03 0.27
N ALA A 206 6.34 43.09 -0.35
CA ALA A 206 5.35 43.42 -1.38
C ALA A 206 4.12 44.19 -0.88
N GLN A 207 3.85 44.20 0.43
CA GLN A 207 2.79 45.01 1.04
C GLN A 207 3.24 46.42 1.39
N SER A 208 4.55 46.63 1.54
CA SER A 208 5.14 47.91 1.90
C SER A 208 5.43 48.82 0.70
N ASP A 209 5.49 48.29 -0.49
CA ASP A 209 5.64 48.98 -1.78
C ASP A 209 4.28 49.39 -2.33
#